data_77897d3ab09dd19c0cd914881c62653f
#
_entry.id   77897d3ab09dd19c0cd914881c62653f
#
_cell.length_a   1.000
_cell.length_b   1.000
_cell.length_c   1.000
_cell.angle_alpha   90.00
_cell.angle_beta   90.00
_cell.angle_gamma   90.00
#
_symmetry.space_group_name_H-M   'P 1'
#
loop_
_entity.id
_entity.type
_entity.pdbx_description
1 polymer ?
#
loop_
_entity_poly.entity_id
_entity_poly.type
_entity_poly.pdbx_seq_one_letter_code
_entity_poly.pdbx_strand_id
1 'polypeptide(L)'
;MAQNGTNNQTRLERLHEIVRGKRKVLIVTHNHPDPDALAAAFALKHLLYTKWKVGAIIASSGVVGRAENRAMIRHLKIDLCALAEVNLNNFSVIALVDTQPGAGNNSLPRSIIPDIVIDHHVPFRARTRLAKYYDIRTDYGSTSTILAEYLRDAGIPEVDRKVATALLYGIRSDTRDLGRGVNVKDVNACMHFYQRVLWRVLSQIEHPEVPRDYLSMLEKAISNARLYRDVVTLNLGRVEHLEIIAEMADLIVRTEGVKWVLSV
;
A
#
# COMPACT_ATOMS: atom_id res chain seq x y z
N MET A 1 -16.04 20.65 3.89
CA MET A 1 -17.06 20.95 2.87
C MET A 1 -16.35 20.93 1.52
N ALA A 2 -16.59 19.88 0.74
CA ALA A 2 -15.99 19.73 -0.57
C ALA A 2 -16.57 20.75 -1.53
N GLN A 3 -15.72 21.36 -2.35
CA GLN A 3 -16.16 22.19 -3.45
C GLN A 3 -16.93 21.33 -4.45
N ASN A 4 -18.27 21.39 -4.39
CA ASN A 4 -19.14 21.04 -5.49
C ASN A 4 -19.05 22.16 -6.54
N GLY A 5 -18.01 22.12 -7.36
CA GLY A 5 -18.01 22.82 -8.63
C GLY A 5 -18.98 22.11 -9.57
N THR A 6 -19.84 22.84 -10.19
CA THR A 6 -20.83 22.48 -11.20
C THR A 6 -20.15 21.93 -12.47
N ASN A 7 -19.58 20.76 -12.41
CA ASN A 7 -19.12 20.02 -13.59
C ASN A 7 -19.43 18.54 -13.33
N ASN A 8 -20.36 17.95 -14.09
CA ASN A 8 -20.78 16.55 -14.02
C ASN A 8 -19.69 15.55 -14.44
N GLN A 9 -18.42 15.95 -14.31
CA GLN A 9 -17.27 15.15 -14.72
C GLN A 9 -16.98 14.06 -13.69
N THR A 10 -16.91 12.83 -14.17
CA THR A 10 -16.59 11.68 -13.34
C THR A 10 -15.13 11.73 -12.82
N ARG A 11 -14.83 11.02 -11.75
CA ARG A 11 -13.43 10.89 -11.24
C ARG A 11 -12.47 10.37 -12.30
N LEU A 12 -12.93 9.42 -13.12
CA LEU A 12 -12.13 8.84 -14.20
C LEU A 12 -11.85 9.84 -15.32
N GLU A 13 -12.80 10.68 -15.67
CA GLU A 13 -12.61 11.74 -16.68
C GLU A 13 -11.57 12.75 -16.21
N ARG A 14 -11.67 13.20 -14.95
CA ARG A 14 -10.69 14.13 -14.36
C ARG A 14 -9.29 13.52 -14.29
N LEU A 15 -9.17 12.23 -13.91
CA LEU A 15 -7.90 11.53 -13.91
C LEU A 15 -7.35 11.41 -15.33
N HIS A 16 -8.20 11.08 -16.31
CA HIS A 16 -7.84 10.98 -17.72
C HIS A 16 -7.29 12.30 -18.29
N GLU A 17 -7.88 13.45 -17.96
CA GLU A 17 -7.39 14.73 -18.42
C GLU A 17 -5.93 15.00 -18.02
N ILE A 18 -5.52 14.56 -16.82
CA ILE A 18 -4.16 14.74 -16.34
C ILE A 18 -3.17 13.85 -17.10
N VAL A 19 -3.57 12.62 -17.41
CA VAL A 19 -2.68 11.63 -18.03
C VAL A 19 -2.79 11.59 -19.54
N ARG A 20 -3.77 12.26 -20.14
CA ARG A 20 -4.00 12.31 -21.57
C ARG A 20 -2.78 12.84 -22.32
N GLY A 21 -2.31 12.09 -23.33
CA GLY A 21 -1.13 12.43 -24.11
C GLY A 21 0.20 12.30 -23.37
N LYS A 22 0.19 11.79 -22.13
CA LYS A 22 1.41 11.52 -21.38
C LYS A 22 1.93 10.12 -21.71
N ARG A 23 3.25 9.98 -21.82
CA ARG A 23 3.88 8.68 -22.11
C ARG A 23 4.04 7.82 -20.88
N LYS A 24 4.35 8.45 -19.73
CA LYS A 24 4.75 7.74 -18.51
C LYS A 24 4.40 8.52 -17.25
N VAL A 25 3.82 7.82 -16.29
CA VAL A 25 3.49 8.32 -14.95
C VAL A 25 4.43 7.71 -13.93
N LEU A 26 4.91 8.50 -12.98
CA LEU A 26 5.57 7.99 -11.79
C LEU A 26 4.53 7.84 -10.68
N ILE A 27 4.37 6.64 -10.16
CA ILE A 27 3.53 6.34 -9.00
C ILE A 27 4.45 6.15 -7.80
N VAL A 28 4.29 6.98 -6.79
CA VAL A 28 5.09 6.94 -5.56
C VAL A 28 4.19 6.57 -4.40
N THR A 29 4.62 5.60 -3.60
CA THR A 29 3.96 5.19 -2.36
C THR A 29 4.66 5.79 -1.13
N HIS A 30 4.14 5.51 0.06
CA HIS A 30 4.88 5.78 1.28
C HIS A 30 6.17 4.94 1.37
N ASN A 31 7.09 5.36 2.24
CA ASN A 31 8.32 4.61 2.54
C ASN A 31 7.97 3.30 3.22
N HIS A 32 8.76 2.25 2.95
CA HIS A 32 8.49 0.90 3.48
C HIS A 32 7.07 0.44 3.13
N PRO A 33 6.73 0.33 1.82
CA PRO A 33 5.36 0.12 1.38
C PRO A 33 4.79 -1.18 1.93
N ASP A 34 3.59 -1.08 2.42
CA ASP A 34 2.79 -2.19 2.90
C ASP A 34 1.92 -2.79 1.77
N PRO A 35 1.13 -3.84 2.04
CA PRO A 35 0.31 -4.46 1.02
C PRO A 35 -0.73 -3.53 0.39
N ASP A 36 -1.29 -2.56 1.15
CA ASP A 36 -2.26 -1.62 0.60
C ASP A 36 -1.62 -0.66 -0.39
N ALA A 37 -0.49 -0.05 -0.01
CA ALA A 37 0.28 0.84 -0.88
C ALA A 37 0.72 0.13 -2.17
N LEU A 38 1.23 -1.12 -2.05
CA LEU A 38 1.65 -1.93 -3.20
C LEU A 38 0.49 -2.29 -4.12
N ALA A 39 -0.64 -2.72 -3.56
CA ALA A 39 -1.82 -3.10 -4.32
C ALA A 39 -2.44 -1.90 -5.04
N ALA A 40 -2.60 -0.79 -4.33
CA ALA A 40 -3.15 0.43 -4.89
C ALA A 40 -2.27 0.98 -6.03
N ALA A 41 -0.95 1.03 -5.84
CA ALA A 41 -0.03 1.45 -6.90
C ALA A 41 -0.08 0.52 -8.12
N PHE A 42 -0.14 -0.80 -7.89
CA PHE A 42 -0.23 -1.80 -8.95
C PHE A 42 -1.56 -1.70 -9.71
N ALA A 43 -2.67 -1.48 -9.01
CA ALA A 43 -3.98 -1.27 -9.59
C ALA A 43 -4.04 0.03 -10.42
N LEU A 44 -3.45 1.13 -9.93
CA LEU A 44 -3.37 2.37 -10.70
C LEU A 44 -2.53 2.19 -11.97
N LYS A 45 -1.37 1.52 -11.88
CA LYS A 45 -0.54 1.18 -13.06
C LYS A 45 -1.35 0.37 -14.08
N HIS A 46 -2.11 -0.63 -13.63
CA HIS A 46 -2.96 -1.45 -14.47
C HIS A 46 -4.09 -0.63 -15.13
N LEU A 47 -4.78 0.23 -14.37
CA LEU A 47 -5.81 1.13 -14.88
C LEU A 47 -5.27 2.03 -16.00
N LEU A 48 -4.16 2.72 -15.75
CA LEU A 48 -3.53 3.65 -16.68
C LEU A 48 -3.20 2.97 -18.01
N TYR A 49 -2.61 1.78 -17.94
CA TYR A 49 -2.23 1.03 -19.13
C TYR A 49 -3.43 0.45 -19.86
N THR A 50 -4.34 -0.20 -19.16
CA THR A 50 -5.46 -0.92 -19.77
C THR A 50 -6.45 0.03 -20.42
N LYS A 51 -6.80 1.12 -19.71
CA LYS A 51 -7.83 2.05 -20.18
C LYS A 51 -7.29 3.08 -21.16
N TRP A 52 -6.08 3.61 -20.93
CA TRP A 52 -5.57 4.76 -21.69
C TRP A 52 -4.23 4.54 -22.37
N LYS A 53 -3.65 3.34 -22.28
CA LYS A 53 -2.34 2.98 -22.83
C LYS A 53 -1.20 3.86 -22.31
N VAL A 54 -1.34 4.39 -21.10
CA VAL A 54 -0.31 5.19 -20.44
C VAL A 54 0.55 4.28 -19.57
N GLY A 55 1.87 4.27 -19.82
CA GLY A 55 2.83 3.52 -19.01
C GLY A 55 3.01 4.14 -17.62
N ALA A 56 3.37 3.30 -16.63
CA ALA A 56 3.71 3.80 -15.31
C ALA A 56 4.84 2.99 -14.67
N ILE A 57 5.64 3.68 -13.84
CA ILE A 57 6.62 3.07 -12.93
C ILE A 57 6.11 3.25 -11.52
N ILE A 58 6.27 2.22 -10.69
CA ILE A 58 6.00 2.26 -9.25
C ILE A 58 7.34 2.43 -8.53
N ALA A 59 7.44 3.42 -7.65
CA ALA A 59 8.63 3.68 -6.86
C ALA A 59 8.29 3.91 -5.39
N SER A 60 9.17 3.48 -4.51
CA SER A 60 9.11 3.77 -3.08
C SER A 60 10.50 4.01 -2.52
N SER A 61 10.55 4.51 -1.29
CA SER A 61 11.79 4.59 -0.52
C SER A 61 11.74 3.66 0.69
N GLY A 62 12.91 3.41 1.27
CA GLY A 62 13.06 2.46 2.35
C GLY A 62 13.08 1.01 1.85
N VAL A 63 13.11 0.09 2.79
CA VAL A 63 13.19 -1.34 2.52
C VAL A 63 11.79 -1.94 2.55
N VAL A 64 11.51 -2.88 1.66
CA VAL A 64 10.32 -3.73 1.76
C VAL A 64 10.61 -4.81 2.80
N GLY A 65 10.19 -4.53 4.02
CA GLY A 65 10.66 -5.25 5.20
C GLY A 65 10.03 -6.61 5.39
N ARG A 66 8.73 -6.67 5.57
CA ARG A 66 8.02 -7.90 5.96
C ARG A 66 8.11 -8.98 4.90
N ALA A 67 8.19 -10.23 5.35
CA ALA A 67 8.28 -11.39 4.46
C ALA A 67 7.09 -11.48 3.50
N GLU A 68 5.88 -11.14 3.97
CA GLU A 68 4.65 -11.10 3.20
C GLU A 68 4.72 -10.05 2.08
N ASN A 69 5.26 -8.84 2.36
CA ASN A 69 5.36 -7.77 1.38
C ASN A 69 6.36 -8.16 0.27
N ARG A 70 7.49 -8.78 0.63
CA ARG A 70 8.45 -9.33 -0.35
C ARG A 70 7.85 -10.46 -1.17
N ALA A 71 7.09 -11.35 -0.53
CA ALA A 71 6.37 -12.43 -1.20
C ALA A 71 5.33 -11.88 -2.19
N MET A 72 4.58 -10.84 -1.79
CA MET A 72 3.62 -10.14 -2.66
C MET A 72 4.29 -9.61 -3.93
N ILE A 73 5.38 -8.86 -3.79
CA ILE A 73 6.14 -8.31 -4.92
C ILE A 73 6.62 -9.44 -5.83
N ARG A 74 7.22 -10.49 -5.26
CA ARG A 74 7.79 -11.61 -6.02
C ARG A 74 6.72 -12.40 -6.78
N HIS A 75 5.65 -12.82 -6.10
CA HIS A 75 4.63 -13.68 -6.69
C HIS A 75 3.72 -12.95 -7.67
N LEU A 76 3.38 -11.70 -7.38
CA LEU A 76 2.54 -10.90 -8.27
C LEU A 76 3.35 -10.18 -9.36
N LYS A 77 4.70 -10.23 -9.27
CA LYS A 77 5.62 -9.56 -10.19
C LYS A 77 5.37 -8.04 -10.23
N ILE A 78 5.26 -7.43 -9.07
CA ILE A 78 5.15 -5.98 -8.95
C ILE A 78 6.54 -5.39 -9.24
N ASP A 79 6.62 -4.63 -10.31
CA ASP A 79 7.85 -3.94 -10.72
C ASP A 79 8.00 -2.66 -9.89
N LEU A 80 8.65 -2.78 -8.74
CA LEU A 80 8.91 -1.71 -7.78
C LEU A 80 10.39 -1.31 -7.85
N CYS A 81 10.67 -0.03 -8.01
CA CYS A 81 12.04 0.49 -7.99
C CYS A 81 12.28 1.43 -6.80
N ALA A 82 13.55 1.62 -6.46
CA ALA A 82 13.93 2.59 -5.45
C ALA A 82 13.74 4.02 -5.98
N LEU A 83 13.02 4.87 -5.23
CA LEU A 83 12.77 6.25 -5.65
C LEU A 83 14.07 7.04 -5.86
N ALA A 84 15.13 6.71 -5.11
CA ALA A 84 16.44 7.35 -5.24
C ALA A 84 17.13 7.09 -6.59
N GLU A 85 16.74 6.02 -7.30
CA GLU A 85 17.27 5.67 -8.62
C GLU A 85 16.45 6.31 -9.76
N VAL A 86 15.35 6.96 -9.43
CA VAL A 86 14.43 7.55 -10.41
C VAL A 86 14.79 9.00 -10.68
N ASN A 87 15.08 9.33 -11.93
CA ASN A 87 15.19 10.74 -12.33
C ASN A 87 13.77 11.33 -12.52
N LEU A 88 13.33 12.12 -11.54
CA LEU A 88 11.99 12.69 -11.49
C LEU A 88 11.66 13.59 -12.69
N ASN A 89 12.67 14.22 -13.30
CA ASN A 89 12.50 15.08 -14.47
C ASN A 89 12.07 14.32 -15.73
N ASN A 90 12.17 12.99 -15.73
CA ASN A 90 11.72 12.15 -16.85
C ASN A 90 10.20 11.92 -16.84
N PHE A 91 9.49 12.45 -15.85
CA PHE A 91 8.06 12.23 -15.69
C PHE A 91 7.31 13.56 -15.72
N SER A 92 6.32 13.63 -16.57
CA SER A 92 5.43 14.78 -16.67
C SER A 92 4.21 14.69 -15.76
N VAL A 93 4.00 13.54 -15.11
CA VAL A 93 2.95 13.28 -14.13
C VAL A 93 3.53 12.44 -13.00
N ILE A 94 3.32 12.92 -11.77
CA ILE A 94 3.68 12.22 -10.54
C ILE A 94 2.41 11.98 -9.73
N ALA A 95 2.15 10.73 -9.37
CA ALA A 95 1.04 10.32 -8.52
C ALA A 95 1.56 9.86 -7.16
N LEU A 96 0.96 10.34 -6.08
CA LEU A 96 1.10 9.75 -4.75
C LEU A 96 -0.07 8.82 -4.49
N VAL A 97 0.22 7.62 -3.99
CA VAL A 97 -0.78 6.61 -3.66
C VAL A 97 -0.51 6.11 -2.25
N ASP A 98 -1.57 6.05 -1.46
CA ASP A 98 -1.56 5.62 -0.06
C ASP A 98 -0.67 6.50 0.84
N THR A 99 -0.55 7.75 0.46
CA THR A 99 0.15 8.79 1.21
C THR A 99 -0.22 10.17 0.67
N GLN A 100 0.05 11.20 1.45
CA GLN A 100 -0.21 12.60 1.08
C GLN A 100 1.08 13.44 1.13
N PRO A 101 1.15 14.52 0.33
CA PRO A 101 2.27 15.47 0.41
C PRO A 101 2.38 16.07 1.81
N GLY A 102 3.54 15.91 2.44
CA GLY A 102 3.78 16.42 3.79
C GLY A 102 3.31 15.51 4.92
N ALA A 103 2.91 14.28 4.63
CA ALA A 103 2.61 13.27 5.64
C ALA A 103 3.85 12.85 6.44
N GLY A 104 5.05 13.02 5.89
CA GLY A 104 6.30 12.68 6.54
C GLY A 104 6.74 11.23 6.34
N ASN A 105 5.90 10.42 5.70
CA ASN A 105 6.12 9.00 5.44
C ASN A 105 6.46 8.69 3.96
N ASN A 106 6.71 9.67 3.13
CA ASN A 106 7.19 9.49 1.76
C ASN A 106 8.39 10.39 1.49
N SER A 107 9.25 9.98 0.56
CA SER A 107 10.50 10.65 0.23
C SER A 107 10.43 11.51 -1.04
N LEU A 108 9.21 11.82 -1.51
CA LEU A 108 9.08 12.78 -2.60
C LEU A 108 9.59 14.15 -2.12
N PRO A 109 10.52 14.80 -2.86
CA PRO A 109 11.06 16.11 -2.46
C PRO A 109 9.94 17.13 -2.21
N ARG A 110 10.06 17.90 -1.13
CA ARG A 110 9.05 18.91 -0.77
C ARG A 110 8.85 20.01 -1.83
N SER A 111 9.82 20.22 -2.70
CA SER A 111 9.71 21.16 -3.84
C SER A 111 8.76 20.64 -4.93
N ILE A 112 8.50 19.32 -4.98
CA ILE A 112 7.64 18.72 -5.98
C ILE A 112 6.20 18.68 -5.46
N ILE A 113 5.29 19.14 -6.29
CA ILE A 113 3.84 19.03 -6.07
C ILE A 113 3.38 17.86 -6.95
N PRO A 114 2.84 16.77 -6.37
CA PRO A 114 2.30 15.67 -7.16
C PRO A 114 1.08 16.14 -7.96
N ASP A 115 0.89 15.59 -9.14
CA ASP A 115 -0.28 15.89 -9.98
C ASP A 115 -1.53 15.16 -9.49
N ILE A 116 -1.34 13.94 -8.96
CA ILE A 116 -2.41 13.04 -8.52
C ILE A 116 -2.11 12.59 -7.09
N VAL A 117 -3.13 12.59 -6.23
CA VAL A 117 -3.05 12.02 -4.86
C VAL A 117 -4.29 11.17 -4.61
N ILE A 118 -4.10 9.88 -4.31
CA ILE A 118 -5.19 8.96 -3.95
C ILE A 118 -4.81 8.30 -2.62
N ASP A 119 -5.66 8.49 -1.59
CA ASP A 119 -5.32 8.06 -0.23
C ASP A 119 -6.57 7.93 0.65
N HIS A 120 -6.48 7.18 1.73
CA HIS A 120 -7.55 7.05 2.71
C HIS A 120 -7.18 7.57 4.11
N HIS A 121 -5.93 7.96 4.33
CA HIS A 121 -5.42 8.34 5.65
C HIS A 121 -5.92 9.70 6.15
N VAL A 122 -6.04 9.79 7.48
CA VAL A 122 -6.24 11.04 8.23
C VAL A 122 -4.94 11.47 8.90
N PRO A 123 -4.77 12.77 9.15
CA PRO A 123 -5.58 13.90 8.72
C PRO A 123 -5.32 14.30 7.27
N PHE A 124 -6.30 14.93 6.63
CA PHE A 124 -6.11 15.56 5.33
C PHE A 124 -4.99 16.60 5.39
N ARG A 125 -3.98 16.44 4.53
CA ARG A 125 -2.82 17.34 4.49
C ARG A 125 -3.09 18.54 3.57
N ALA A 126 -2.87 19.75 4.06
CA ALA A 126 -3.16 20.98 3.31
C ALA A 126 -2.48 21.05 1.93
N ARG A 127 -1.25 20.51 1.82
CA ARG A 127 -0.51 20.45 0.54
C ARG A 127 -1.17 19.58 -0.52
N THR A 128 -2.03 18.62 -0.14
CA THR A 128 -2.79 17.80 -1.07
C THR A 128 -3.68 18.66 -1.99
N ARG A 129 -4.14 19.80 -1.53
CA ARG A 129 -4.95 20.74 -2.33
C ARG A 129 -4.21 21.36 -3.53
N LEU A 130 -2.88 21.28 -3.53
CA LEU A 130 -2.06 21.78 -4.64
C LEU A 130 -1.97 20.80 -5.80
N ALA A 131 -2.36 19.52 -5.59
CA ALA A 131 -2.43 18.53 -6.64
C ALA A 131 -3.53 18.90 -7.66
N LYS A 132 -3.31 18.58 -8.94
CA LYS A 132 -4.32 18.77 -9.99
C LYS A 132 -5.54 17.89 -9.77
N TYR A 133 -5.32 16.72 -9.18
CA TYR A 133 -6.36 15.77 -8.80
C TYR A 133 -6.04 15.14 -7.44
N TYR A 134 -7.02 15.11 -6.56
CA TYR A 134 -6.93 14.31 -5.34
C TYR A 134 -8.27 13.64 -5.04
N ASP A 135 -8.19 12.41 -4.54
CA ASP A 135 -9.31 11.65 -4.02
C ASP A 135 -8.90 11.04 -2.66
N ILE A 136 -9.34 11.69 -1.61
CA ILE A 136 -9.05 11.28 -0.23
C ILE A 136 -10.33 10.83 0.42
N ARG A 137 -10.40 9.53 0.78
CA ARG A 137 -11.61 8.91 1.33
C ARG A 137 -11.34 8.29 2.69
N THR A 138 -11.45 9.10 3.71
CA THR A 138 -11.09 8.74 5.09
C THR A 138 -12.07 7.79 5.78
N ASP A 139 -13.19 7.50 5.14
CA ASP A 139 -14.21 6.52 5.55
C ASP A 139 -14.01 5.14 4.90
N TYR A 140 -13.00 4.97 4.05
CA TYR A 140 -12.63 3.70 3.44
C TYR A 140 -11.55 3.00 4.28
N GLY A 141 -11.62 1.68 4.36
CA GLY A 141 -10.66 0.88 5.10
C GLY A 141 -9.29 0.78 4.43
N SER A 142 -9.19 1.08 3.13
CA SER A 142 -7.94 1.02 2.38
C SER A 142 -7.96 1.86 1.10
N THR A 143 -6.78 2.26 0.63
CA THR A 143 -6.59 2.89 -0.69
C THR A 143 -6.85 1.88 -1.83
N SER A 144 -6.58 0.60 -1.59
CA SER A 144 -6.93 -0.49 -2.51
C SER A 144 -8.42 -0.53 -2.82
N THR A 145 -9.29 -0.25 -1.85
CA THR A 145 -10.74 -0.14 -2.09
C THR A 145 -11.08 0.99 -3.05
N ILE A 146 -10.40 2.14 -2.92
CA ILE A 146 -10.59 3.27 -3.84
C ILE A 146 -10.23 2.87 -5.27
N LEU A 147 -9.07 2.22 -5.46
CA LEU A 147 -8.60 1.78 -6.77
C LEU A 147 -9.44 0.62 -7.33
N ALA A 148 -9.99 -0.24 -6.48
CA ALA A 148 -10.95 -1.27 -6.87
C ALA A 148 -12.21 -0.65 -7.50
N GLU A 149 -12.74 0.42 -6.91
CA GLU A 149 -13.85 1.16 -7.50
C GLU A 149 -13.47 1.80 -8.85
N TYR A 150 -12.27 2.36 -8.98
CA TYR A 150 -11.81 2.93 -10.26
C TYR A 150 -11.75 1.89 -11.37
N LEU A 151 -11.25 0.69 -11.07
CA LEU A 151 -11.19 -0.40 -12.06
C LEU A 151 -12.60 -0.86 -12.47
N ARG A 152 -13.51 -0.97 -11.51
CA ARG A 152 -14.92 -1.30 -11.78
C ARG A 152 -15.59 -0.22 -12.64
N ASP A 153 -15.47 1.05 -12.24
CA ASP A 153 -16.12 2.18 -12.89
C ASP A 153 -15.52 2.46 -14.29
N ALA A 154 -14.24 2.08 -14.50
CA ALA A 154 -13.60 2.12 -15.82
C ALA A 154 -14.19 1.09 -16.79
N GLY A 155 -15.02 0.17 -16.31
CA GLY A 155 -15.63 -0.87 -17.12
C GLY A 155 -14.59 -1.81 -17.77
N ILE A 156 -13.48 -2.09 -17.06
CA ILE A 156 -12.47 -3.02 -17.56
C ILE A 156 -13.03 -4.44 -17.46
N PRO A 157 -13.27 -5.13 -18.62
CA PRO A 157 -13.98 -6.41 -18.62
C PRO A 157 -13.24 -7.49 -17.85
N GLU A 158 -11.91 -7.46 -17.94
CA GLU A 158 -11.04 -8.43 -17.28
C GLU A 158 -9.88 -7.72 -16.59
N VAL A 159 -10.01 -7.56 -15.28
CA VAL A 159 -8.89 -7.15 -14.44
C VAL A 159 -7.90 -8.32 -14.32
N ASP A 160 -6.62 -8.05 -14.50
CA ASP A 160 -5.57 -9.06 -14.31
C ASP A 160 -5.71 -9.74 -12.95
N ARG A 161 -5.63 -11.08 -12.93
CA ARG A 161 -5.80 -11.88 -11.72
C ARG A 161 -4.78 -11.53 -10.62
N LYS A 162 -3.58 -11.09 -11.00
CA LYS A 162 -2.58 -10.64 -10.03
C LYS A 162 -3.00 -9.32 -9.39
N VAL A 163 -3.57 -8.39 -10.17
CA VAL A 163 -4.12 -7.12 -9.65
C VAL A 163 -5.30 -7.40 -8.72
N ALA A 164 -6.20 -8.30 -9.11
CA ALA A 164 -7.32 -8.71 -8.25
C ALA A 164 -6.83 -9.35 -6.93
N THR A 165 -5.77 -10.17 -6.99
CA THR A 165 -5.15 -10.78 -5.80
C THR A 165 -4.50 -9.73 -4.93
N ALA A 166 -3.77 -8.77 -5.54
CA ALA A 166 -3.15 -7.68 -4.82
C ALA A 166 -4.18 -6.83 -4.08
N LEU A 167 -5.25 -6.42 -4.76
CA LEU A 167 -6.33 -5.61 -4.17
C LEU A 167 -7.00 -6.31 -3.00
N LEU A 168 -7.37 -7.59 -3.17
CA LEU A 168 -7.96 -8.35 -2.06
C LEU A 168 -7.02 -8.41 -0.86
N TYR A 169 -5.73 -8.67 -1.08
CA TYR A 169 -4.76 -8.75 0.00
C TYR A 169 -4.51 -7.38 0.64
N GLY A 170 -4.40 -6.29 -0.14
CA GLY A 170 -4.25 -4.93 0.38
C GLY A 170 -5.41 -4.53 1.27
N ILE A 171 -6.66 -4.76 0.83
CA ILE A 171 -7.85 -4.47 1.61
C ILE A 171 -7.84 -5.27 2.92
N ARG A 172 -7.59 -6.59 2.86
CA ARG A 172 -7.59 -7.46 4.05
C ARG A 172 -6.49 -7.11 5.04
N SER A 173 -5.30 -6.79 4.53
CA SER A 173 -4.15 -6.42 5.37
C SER A 173 -4.44 -5.17 6.18
N ASP A 174 -4.93 -4.11 5.55
CA ASP A 174 -5.14 -2.83 6.23
C ASP A 174 -6.37 -2.82 7.14
N THR A 175 -7.38 -3.63 6.80
CA THR A 175 -8.60 -3.79 7.59
C THR A 175 -8.52 -4.93 8.62
N ARG A 176 -7.36 -5.57 8.79
CA ARG A 176 -7.21 -6.78 9.65
C ARG A 176 -8.30 -7.82 9.34
N ASP A 177 -8.30 -8.32 8.11
CA ASP A 177 -9.28 -9.29 7.61
C ASP A 177 -10.73 -8.83 7.76
N LEU A 178 -11.01 -7.57 7.43
CA LEU A 178 -12.31 -6.92 7.57
C LEU A 178 -12.79 -6.79 9.02
N GLY A 179 -11.86 -6.82 9.99
CA GLY A 179 -12.16 -6.71 11.42
C GLY A 179 -11.97 -5.31 12.01
N ARG A 180 -11.38 -4.35 11.26
CA ARG A 180 -11.07 -3.01 11.77
C ARG A 180 -11.21 -1.94 10.69
N GLY A 181 -11.91 -0.85 11.01
CA GLY A 181 -12.02 0.33 10.13
C GLY A 181 -12.74 0.07 8.80
N VAL A 182 -13.57 -0.96 8.77
CA VAL A 182 -14.22 -1.45 7.55
C VAL A 182 -15.45 -0.62 7.19
N ASN A 183 -15.56 -0.32 5.91
CA ASN A 183 -16.74 0.21 5.27
C ASN A 183 -17.38 -0.88 4.38
N VAL A 184 -18.67 -0.80 4.11
CA VAL A 184 -19.36 -1.69 3.17
C VAL A 184 -18.70 -1.70 1.77
N LYS A 185 -18.00 -0.63 1.40
CA LYS A 185 -17.27 -0.53 0.15
C LYS A 185 -16.07 -1.48 0.09
N ASP A 186 -15.38 -1.68 1.22
CA ASP A 186 -14.26 -2.63 1.34
C ASP A 186 -14.76 -4.07 1.12
N VAL A 187 -15.86 -4.42 1.75
CA VAL A 187 -16.50 -5.73 1.58
C VAL A 187 -16.93 -5.95 0.12
N ASN A 188 -17.58 -4.95 -0.49
CA ASN A 188 -18.02 -5.03 -1.87
C ASN A 188 -16.86 -5.16 -2.85
N ALA A 189 -15.74 -4.46 -2.61
CA ALA A 189 -14.53 -4.58 -3.41
C ALA A 189 -13.94 -6.00 -3.30
N CYS A 190 -13.85 -6.55 -2.09
CA CYS A 190 -13.42 -7.94 -1.89
C CYS A 190 -14.29 -8.92 -2.66
N MET A 191 -15.62 -8.81 -2.54
CA MET A 191 -16.56 -9.68 -3.23
C MET A 191 -16.46 -9.58 -4.76
N HIS A 192 -16.27 -8.36 -5.28
CA HIS A 192 -16.17 -8.12 -6.71
C HIS A 192 -14.96 -8.85 -7.34
N PHE A 193 -13.82 -8.90 -6.64
CA PHE A 193 -12.63 -9.54 -7.14
C PHE A 193 -12.45 -10.99 -6.72
N TYR A 194 -13.28 -11.49 -5.78
CA TYR A 194 -13.13 -12.81 -5.15
C TYR A 194 -12.90 -13.96 -6.14
N GLN A 195 -13.70 -14.03 -7.21
CA GLN A 195 -13.60 -15.09 -8.20
C GLN A 195 -12.34 -15.01 -9.10
N ARG A 196 -11.67 -13.86 -9.10
CA ARG A 196 -10.48 -13.62 -9.91
C ARG A 196 -9.17 -13.83 -9.15
N VAL A 197 -9.26 -14.01 -7.84
CA VAL A 197 -8.10 -14.18 -6.96
C VAL A 197 -7.34 -15.45 -7.29
N LEU A 198 -6.02 -15.37 -7.31
CA LEU A 198 -5.11 -16.49 -7.37
C LEU A 198 -4.90 -17.05 -5.95
N TRP A 199 -5.84 -17.81 -5.45
CA TRP A 199 -5.89 -18.27 -4.06
C TRP A 199 -4.60 -18.97 -3.60
N ARG A 200 -4.00 -19.81 -4.45
CA ARG A 200 -2.71 -20.43 -4.14
C ARG A 200 -1.59 -19.42 -3.97
N VAL A 201 -1.57 -18.38 -4.82
CA VAL A 201 -0.59 -17.29 -4.73
C VAL A 201 -0.85 -16.45 -3.49
N LEU A 202 -2.11 -16.14 -3.18
CA LEU A 202 -2.48 -15.43 -1.96
C LEU A 202 -1.99 -16.17 -0.72
N SER A 203 -2.23 -17.46 -0.64
CA SER A 203 -1.72 -18.29 0.48
C SER A 203 -0.18 -18.26 0.61
N GLN A 204 0.54 -18.24 -0.52
CA GLN A 204 2.01 -18.10 -0.52
C GLN A 204 2.48 -16.70 -0.10
N ILE A 205 1.64 -15.69 -0.26
CA ILE A 205 1.91 -14.33 0.22
C ILE A 205 1.64 -14.23 1.71
N GLU A 206 0.54 -14.80 2.18
CA GLU A 206 0.11 -14.75 3.59
C GLU A 206 0.97 -15.66 4.50
N HIS A 207 1.54 -16.72 3.93
CA HIS A 207 2.37 -17.68 4.63
C HIS A 207 3.69 -17.90 3.89
N PRO A 208 4.55 -16.86 3.81
CA PRO A 208 5.81 -16.96 3.09
C PRO A 208 6.79 -17.88 3.82
N GLU A 209 7.68 -18.50 3.07
CA GLU A 209 8.84 -19.17 3.66
C GLU A 209 9.70 -18.13 4.39
N VAL A 210 10.11 -18.48 5.61
CA VAL A 210 11.02 -17.67 6.41
C VAL A 210 12.45 -18.18 6.27
N PRO A 211 13.48 -17.31 6.38
CA PRO A 211 14.87 -17.72 6.37
C PRO A 211 15.19 -18.68 7.52
N ARG A 212 16.22 -19.51 7.35
CA ARG A 212 16.59 -20.50 8.41
C ARG A 212 17.02 -19.85 9.73
N ASP A 213 17.62 -18.66 9.65
CA ASP A 213 18.03 -17.86 10.81
C ASP A 213 16.84 -17.25 11.58
N TYR A 214 15.67 -17.23 10.99
CA TYR A 214 14.44 -16.80 11.65
C TYR A 214 14.18 -17.57 12.95
N LEU A 215 14.45 -18.89 12.97
CA LEU A 215 14.27 -19.70 14.16
C LEU A 215 15.22 -19.30 15.29
N SER A 216 16.47 -18.96 14.97
CA SER A 216 17.43 -18.49 15.97
C SER A 216 17.07 -17.09 16.51
N MET A 217 16.48 -16.24 15.67
CA MET A 217 15.98 -14.95 16.11
C MET A 217 14.73 -15.07 16.99
N LEU A 218 13.84 -16.00 16.65
CA LEU A 218 12.68 -16.34 17.49
C LEU A 218 13.10 -16.85 18.87
N GLU A 219 14.09 -17.75 18.92
CA GLU A 219 14.68 -18.23 20.17
C GLU A 219 15.21 -17.06 21.01
N LYS A 220 16.00 -16.15 20.41
CA LYS A 220 16.51 -14.95 21.10
C LYS A 220 15.37 -14.05 21.60
N ALA A 221 14.35 -13.84 20.77
CA ALA A 221 13.20 -13.02 21.13
C ALA A 221 12.51 -13.59 22.38
N ILE A 222 12.24 -14.89 22.39
CA ILE A 222 11.58 -15.57 23.53
C ILE A 222 12.46 -15.57 24.77
N SER A 223 13.75 -15.92 24.65
CA SER A 223 14.69 -16.00 25.75
C SER A 223 14.95 -14.64 26.42
N ASN A 224 14.94 -13.56 25.62
CA ASN A 224 15.19 -12.21 26.09
C ASN A 224 13.91 -11.42 26.42
N ALA A 225 12.73 -12.03 26.22
CA ALA A 225 11.47 -11.39 26.57
C ALA A 225 11.37 -11.15 28.06
N ARG A 226 11.00 -9.93 28.42
CA ARG A 226 10.74 -9.56 29.82
C ARG A 226 9.35 -8.95 29.90
N LEU A 227 8.48 -9.64 30.61
CA LEU A 227 7.10 -9.18 30.83
C LEU A 227 7.07 -8.32 32.11
N TYR A 228 6.57 -7.10 31.96
CA TYR A 228 6.28 -6.20 33.08
C TYR A 228 4.84 -5.68 32.94
N ARG A 229 3.96 -6.22 33.74
CA ARG A 229 2.50 -5.96 33.66
C ARG A 229 1.95 -6.34 32.28
N ASP A 230 1.55 -5.34 31.49
CA ASP A 230 0.99 -5.47 30.14
C ASP A 230 1.99 -5.05 29.04
N VAL A 231 3.25 -4.86 29.40
CA VAL A 231 4.34 -4.49 28.47
C VAL A 231 5.37 -5.61 28.39
N VAL A 232 5.76 -5.97 27.17
CA VAL A 232 6.90 -6.86 26.95
C VAL A 232 8.03 -6.06 26.32
N THR A 233 9.24 -6.24 26.83
CA THR A 233 10.46 -5.74 26.18
C THR A 233 11.23 -6.90 25.55
N LEU A 234 11.70 -6.70 24.32
CA LEU A 234 12.50 -7.65 23.54
C LEU A 234 13.85 -7.01 23.23
N ASN A 235 14.93 -7.67 23.60
CA ASN A 235 16.26 -7.30 23.14
C ASN A 235 16.78 -8.40 22.21
N LEU A 236 16.82 -8.10 20.90
CA LEU A 236 17.28 -9.01 19.85
C LEU A 236 18.79 -8.89 19.60
N GLY A 237 19.44 -7.87 20.21
CA GLY A 237 20.84 -7.57 19.95
C GLY A 237 21.09 -7.15 18.52
N ARG A 238 22.24 -7.56 17.97
CA ARG A 238 22.56 -7.25 16.57
C ARG A 238 21.72 -8.12 15.65
N VAL A 239 20.92 -7.47 14.78
CA VAL A 239 20.13 -8.11 13.73
C VAL A 239 20.65 -7.72 12.35
N GLU A 240 20.65 -8.63 11.40
CA GLU A 240 21.02 -8.36 10.02
C GLU A 240 19.86 -7.75 9.23
N HIS A 241 18.63 -8.10 9.62
CA HIS A 241 17.39 -7.69 8.98
C HIS A 241 16.51 -6.95 9.98
N LEU A 242 16.39 -5.63 9.83
CA LEU A 242 15.62 -4.77 10.74
C LEU A 242 14.14 -5.14 10.84
N GLU A 243 13.61 -5.78 9.80
CA GLU A 243 12.23 -6.25 9.73
C GLU A 243 11.90 -7.29 10.79
N ILE A 244 12.87 -8.12 11.15
CA ILE A 244 12.70 -9.16 12.17
C ILE A 244 12.29 -8.53 13.52
N ILE A 245 12.74 -7.30 13.79
CA ILE A 245 12.37 -6.57 15.01
C ILE A 245 10.85 -6.36 15.07
N ALA A 246 10.27 -5.90 13.97
CA ALA A 246 8.83 -5.67 13.87
C ALA A 246 8.04 -6.99 13.87
N GLU A 247 8.53 -8.01 13.14
CA GLU A 247 7.89 -9.32 13.08
C GLU A 247 7.84 -10.01 14.46
N MET A 248 8.94 -9.92 15.23
CA MET A 248 8.98 -10.47 16.60
C MET A 248 8.05 -9.68 17.53
N ALA A 249 7.97 -8.36 17.40
CA ALA A 249 7.04 -7.55 18.17
C ALA A 249 5.58 -7.90 17.86
N ASP A 250 5.23 -8.05 16.55
CA ASP A 250 3.90 -8.44 16.10
C ASP A 250 3.48 -9.85 16.57
N LEU A 251 4.45 -10.76 16.70
CA LEU A 251 4.21 -12.09 17.26
C LEU A 251 3.91 -12.02 18.75
N ILE A 252 4.76 -11.33 19.51
CA ILE A 252 4.69 -11.29 20.99
C ILE A 252 3.51 -10.47 21.48
N VAL A 253 3.10 -9.41 20.78
CA VAL A 253 1.93 -8.60 21.19
C VAL A 253 0.61 -9.40 21.19
N ARG A 254 0.59 -10.56 20.53
CA ARG A 254 -0.57 -11.47 20.53
C ARG A 254 -0.68 -12.33 21.79
N THR A 255 0.30 -12.23 22.70
CA THR A 255 0.26 -12.94 23.99
C THR A 255 -0.86 -12.37 24.86
N GLU A 256 -1.59 -13.26 25.51
CA GLU A 256 -2.67 -12.87 26.42
C GLU A 256 -2.19 -11.88 27.51
N GLY A 257 -2.92 -10.79 27.71
CA GLY A 257 -2.62 -9.76 28.71
C GLY A 257 -1.55 -8.74 28.26
N VAL A 258 -0.90 -8.93 27.10
CA VAL A 258 0.08 -7.98 26.56
C VAL A 258 -0.62 -6.93 25.70
N LYS A 259 -0.33 -5.64 25.99
CA LYS A 259 -0.83 -4.50 25.22
C LYS A 259 0.25 -3.80 24.43
N TRP A 260 1.49 -3.88 24.90
CA TRP A 260 2.62 -3.19 24.31
C TRP A 260 3.83 -4.10 24.21
N VAL A 261 4.54 -3.98 23.09
CA VAL A 261 5.85 -4.62 22.89
C VAL A 261 6.85 -3.56 22.46
N LEU A 262 7.96 -3.48 23.20
CA LEU A 262 9.12 -2.67 22.86
C LEU A 262 10.24 -3.60 22.40
N SER A 263 10.55 -3.58 21.11
CA SER A 263 11.61 -4.38 20.52
C SER A 263 12.79 -3.51 20.12
N VAL A 264 14.01 -3.94 20.52
CA VAL A 264 15.26 -3.25 20.23
C VAL A 264 16.36 -4.24 19.81
#